data_c8ce5ac97004ba38492fe576ad28dee8
#
_entry.id   c8ce5ac97004ba38492fe576ad28dee8
#
_cell.length_a   1.000
_cell.length_b   1.000
_cell.length_c   1.000
_cell.angle_alpha   90.00
_cell.angle_beta   90.00
_cell.angle_gamma   90.00
#
_symmetry.space_group_name_H-M   'P 1'
#
loop_
_entity.id
_entity.type
_entity.pdbx_description
1 polymer ?
#
loop_
_entity_poly.entity_id
_entity_poly.type
_entity_poly.pdbx_seq_one_letter_code
_entity_poly.pdbx_strand_id
1 'polypeptide(L)'
;MTVLLSDERITTIPVVETGEPLVDLYTRGISTPNQQFARESVADRLAVADTFLPAGVRLHVVEGLRPIESQQEIDDGYRAELERLHPGISDHDVHVLASRFVSPVEVAPHVAGAAVDLTLIGAHGPLDLGTPIDATPEQSNGACFFDATNISREARTNRALLADVLSAAGLVNYPT
;
A
#
# COMPACT_ATOMS: atom_id res chain seq x y z
N MET A 1 1.04 19.04 -0.92
CA MET A 1 1.73 18.45 -2.08
C MET A 1 2.36 17.15 -1.57
N THR A 2 1.95 16.02 -2.11
CA THR A 2 2.46 14.70 -1.73
C THR A 2 3.93 14.58 -2.12
N VAL A 3 4.77 14.04 -1.23
CA VAL A 3 6.17 13.71 -1.51
C VAL A 3 6.19 12.26 -1.99
N LEU A 4 6.58 12.04 -3.24
CA LEU A 4 6.66 10.71 -3.83
C LEU A 4 7.91 9.96 -3.36
N LEU A 5 7.89 8.64 -3.38
CA LEU A 5 9.06 7.83 -3.01
C LEU A 5 10.24 7.99 -3.98
N SER A 6 10.00 8.48 -5.21
CA SER A 6 11.05 8.89 -6.14
C SER A 6 11.68 10.25 -5.84
N ASP A 7 11.16 11.01 -4.88
CA ASP A 7 11.70 12.33 -4.51
C ASP A 7 13.09 12.15 -3.88
N GLU A 8 14.05 12.99 -4.31
CA GLU A 8 15.43 12.94 -3.80
C GLU A 8 15.51 13.06 -2.28
N ARG A 9 14.57 13.78 -1.66
CA ARG A 9 14.48 13.89 -0.19
C ARG A 9 14.19 12.55 0.48
N ILE A 10 13.58 11.60 -0.25
CA ILE A 10 13.29 10.25 0.24
C ILE A 10 14.41 9.29 -0.16
N THR A 11 14.82 9.29 -1.43
CA THR A 11 15.82 8.34 -1.94
C THR A 11 17.20 8.49 -1.29
N THR A 12 17.49 9.65 -0.72
CA THR A 12 18.74 9.91 0.04
C THR A 12 18.68 9.48 1.51
N ILE A 13 17.52 9.07 2.03
CA ILE A 13 17.42 8.57 3.41
C ILE A 13 18.09 7.20 3.48
N PRO A 14 19.12 7.01 4.34
CA PRO A 14 19.79 5.72 4.43
C PRO A 14 18.83 4.66 5.02
N VAL A 15 18.70 3.54 4.31
CA VAL A 15 18.00 2.37 4.83
C VAL A 15 18.92 1.60 5.76
N VAL A 16 18.50 1.40 7.00
CA VAL A 16 19.27 0.66 8.02
C VAL A 16 18.52 -0.62 8.35
N GLU A 17 19.17 -1.78 8.10
CA GLU A 17 18.65 -3.07 8.51
C GLU A 17 18.73 -3.22 10.04
N THR A 18 17.59 -3.43 10.68
CA THR A 18 17.48 -3.56 12.15
C THR A 18 17.61 -4.99 12.63
N GLY A 19 17.58 -5.98 11.74
CA GLY A 19 17.56 -7.40 12.09
C GLY A 19 16.23 -7.87 12.70
N GLU A 20 15.18 -7.06 12.64
CA GLU A 20 13.87 -7.42 13.15
C GLU A 20 13.29 -8.62 12.36
N PRO A 21 12.74 -9.64 13.04
CA PRO A 21 12.26 -10.85 12.37
C PRO A 21 11.04 -10.55 11.47
N LEU A 22 10.96 -11.31 10.37
CA LEU A 22 9.74 -11.42 9.58
C LEU A 22 8.83 -12.46 10.25
N VAL A 23 7.57 -12.12 10.43
CA VAL A 23 6.56 -12.99 11.03
C VAL A 23 5.39 -13.22 10.08
N ASP A 24 4.80 -14.40 10.12
CA ASP A 24 3.57 -14.71 9.40
C ASP A 24 2.40 -13.96 10.07
N LEU A 25 1.72 -13.10 9.31
CA LEU A 25 0.61 -12.28 9.79
C LEU A 25 -0.56 -13.10 10.33
N TYR A 26 -0.77 -14.30 9.77
CA TYR A 26 -1.80 -15.20 10.26
C TYR A 26 -1.56 -15.60 11.72
N THR A 27 -0.29 -15.75 12.14
CA THR A 27 0.05 -16.10 13.54
C THR A 27 -0.26 -14.97 14.53
N ARG A 28 -0.45 -13.76 14.04
CA ARG A 28 -0.89 -12.57 14.81
C ARG A 28 -2.41 -12.35 14.75
N GLY A 29 -3.16 -13.28 14.15
CA GLY A 29 -4.62 -13.21 14.02
C GLY A 29 -5.10 -12.25 12.94
N ILE A 30 -4.20 -11.78 12.05
CA ILE A 30 -4.55 -10.92 10.92
C ILE A 30 -5.11 -11.78 9.78
N SER A 31 -6.22 -11.34 9.19
CA SER A 31 -6.81 -12.00 8.03
C SER A 31 -5.96 -11.76 6.78
N THR A 32 -5.66 -12.83 6.04
CA THR A 32 -4.90 -12.81 4.80
C THR A 32 -5.45 -13.84 3.81
N PRO A 33 -5.35 -13.63 2.48
CA PRO A 33 -5.83 -14.60 1.49
C PRO A 33 -4.94 -15.84 1.38
N ASN A 34 -3.65 -15.68 1.70
CA ASN A 34 -2.62 -16.70 1.70
C ASN A 34 -1.56 -16.30 2.74
N GLN A 35 -0.45 -17.04 2.82
CA GLN A 35 0.63 -16.71 3.74
C GLN A 35 1.27 -15.37 3.37
N GLN A 36 1.24 -14.42 4.32
CA GLN A 36 1.79 -13.09 4.18
C GLN A 36 2.72 -12.78 5.36
N PHE A 37 3.84 -12.14 5.07
CA PHE A 37 4.84 -11.78 6.09
C PHE A 37 5.00 -10.27 6.20
N ALA A 38 5.33 -9.81 7.40
CA ALA A 38 5.79 -8.44 7.66
C ALA A 38 6.81 -8.45 8.80
N ARG A 39 7.49 -7.33 9.02
CA ARG A 39 8.33 -7.16 10.22
C ARG A 39 7.45 -7.27 11.47
N GLU A 40 8.01 -7.84 12.55
CA GLU A 40 7.27 -8.12 13.79
C GLU A 40 6.57 -6.87 14.34
N SER A 41 7.24 -5.71 14.35
CA SER A 41 6.64 -4.45 14.80
C SER A 41 5.47 -3.99 13.93
N VAL A 42 5.50 -4.25 12.62
CA VAL A 42 4.37 -3.98 11.71
C VAL A 42 3.21 -4.91 12.03
N ALA A 43 3.48 -6.19 12.17
CA ALA A 43 2.45 -7.19 12.50
C ALA A 43 1.78 -6.90 13.84
N ASP A 44 2.54 -6.52 14.88
CA ASP A 44 2.01 -6.17 16.19
C ASP A 44 1.13 -4.90 16.13
N ARG A 45 1.54 -3.89 15.37
CA ARG A 45 0.73 -2.68 15.16
C ARG A 45 -0.56 -2.98 14.39
N LEU A 46 -0.53 -3.85 13.39
CA LEU A 46 -1.73 -4.29 12.69
C LEU A 46 -2.69 -5.02 13.62
N ALA A 47 -2.17 -5.91 14.48
CA ALA A 47 -2.99 -6.59 15.49
C ALA A 47 -3.67 -5.60 16.47
N VAL A 48 -2.95 -4.54 16.87
CA VAL A 48 -3.52 -3.46 17.69
C VAL A 48 -4.57 -2.68 16.91
N ALA A 49 -4.29 -2.28 15.66
CA ALA A 49 -5.22 -1.54 14.81
C ALA A 49 -6.54 -2.31 14.61
N ASP A 50 -6.46 -3.63 14.41
CA ASP A 50 -7.64 -4.49 14.23
C ASP A 50 -8.57 -4.47 15.46
N THR A 51 -8.03 -4.24 16.67
CA THR A 51 -8.85 -4.11 17.90
C THR A 51 -9.63 -2.80 17.99
N PHE A 52 -9.26 -1.77 17.21
CA PHE A 52 -9.94 -0.49 17.18
C PHE A 52 -11.13 -0.46 16.21
N LEU A 53 -11.27 -1.49 15.38
CA LEU A 53 -12.36 -1.58 14.42
C LEU A 53 -13.70 -1.87 15.09
N PRO A 54 -14.81 -1.41 14.49
CA PRO A 54 -16.15 -1.76 14.95
C PRO A 54 -16.39 -3.28 14.92
N ALA A 55 -17.26 -3.78 15.79
CA ALA A 55 -17.63 -5.18 15.83
C ALA A 55 -18.11 -5.68 14.45
N GLY A 56 -17.53 -6.81 14.00
CA GLY A 56 -17.85 -7.42 12.71
C GLY A 56 -17.04 -6.85 11.52
N VAL A 57 -16.16 -5.89 11.75
CA VAL A 57 -15.21 -5.41 10.74
C VAL A 57 -13.78 -5.82 11.14
N ARG A 58 -12.98 -6.26 10.19
CA ARG A 58 -11.61 -6.71 10.40
C ARG A 58 -10.67 -6.14 9.34
N LEU A 59 -9.41 -5.99 9.69
CA LEU A 59 -8.35 -5.80 8.70
C LEU A 59 -8.19 -7.07 7.85
N HIS A 60 -7.91 -6.89 6.56
CA HIS A 60 -7.53 -7.97 5.66
C HIS A 60 -6.32 -7.53 4.84
N VAL A 61 -5.17 -8.10 5.14
CA VAL A 61 -3.92 -7.81 4.43
C VAL A 61 -3.89 -8.61 3.15
N VAL A 62 -3.80 -7.92 2.03
CA VAL A 62 -3.73 -8.49 0.69
C VAL A 62 -2.29 -8.85 0.34
N GLU A 63 -1.36 -7.96 0.65
CA GLU A 63 0.07 -8.16 0.43
C GLU A 63 0.90 -7.59 1.58
N GLY A 64 1.94 -8.31 1.96
CA GLY A 64 2.95 -7.91 2.93
C GLY A 64 4.33 -7.83 2.29
N LEU A 65 5.27 -8.67 2.75
CA LEU A 65 6.60 -8.78 2.15
C LEU A 65 6.50 -9.19 0.68
N ARG A 66 7.16 -8.41 -0.17
CA ARG A 66 7.27 -8.67 -1.61
C ARG A 66 8.73 -8.98 -1.95
N PRO A 67 9.04 -10.11 -2.63
CA PRO A 67 10.40 -10.36 -3.14
C PRO A 67 10.87 -9.22 -4.05
N ILE A 68 12.17 -8.90 -4.02
CA ILE A 68 12.73 -7.80 -4.80
C ILE A 68 12.55 -8.01 -6.31
N GLU A 69 12.62 -9.26 -6.76
CA GLU A 69 12.39 -9.64 -8.16
C GLU A 69 10.96 -9.31 -8.60
N SER A 70 9.96 -9.58 -7.74
CA SER A 70 8.56 -9.23 -8.01
C SER A 70 8.34 -7.72 -8.01
N GLN A 71 9.02 -6.98 -7.13
CA GLN A 71 8.97 -5.51 -7.14
C GLN A 71 9.50 -4.94 -8.44
N GLN A 72 10.63 -5.50 -8.95
CA GLN A 72 11.22 -5.08 -10.22
C GLN A 72 10.29 -5.38 -11.39
N GLU A 73 9.69 -6.56 -11.44
CA GLU A 73 8.74 -6.94 -12.49
C GLU A 73 7.52 -6.00 -12.53
N ILE A 74 7.00 -5.60 -11.36
CA ILE A 74 5.88 -4.67 -11.26
C ILE A 74 6.28 -3.27 -11.73
N ASP A 75 7.44 -2.76 -11.29
CA ASP A 75 7.95 -1.44 -11.71
C ASP A 75 8.17 -1.40 -13.22
N ASP A 76 8.91 -2.38 -13.77
CA ASP A 76 9.19 -2.47 -15.22
C ASP A 76 7.90 -2.57 -16.04
N GLY A 77 6.94 -3.39 -15.60
CA GLY A 77 5.66 -3.57 -16.27
C GLY A 77 4.82 -2.30 -16.31
N TYR A 78 4.75 -1.58 -15.18
CA TYR A 78 3.98 -0.35 -15.11
C TYR A 78 4.66 0.80 -15.88
N ARG A 79 5.98 0.91 -15.85
CA ARG A 79 6.75 1.87 -16.66
C ARG A 79 6.52 1.63 -18.15
N ALA A 80 6.57 0.39 -18.61
CA ALA A 80 6.28 0.05 -20.02
C ALA A 80 4.85 0.41 -20.42
N GLU A 81 3.87 0.26 -19.51
CA GLU A 81 2.49 0.70 -19.75
C GLU A 81 2.41 2.23 -19.90
N LEU A 82 3.07 2.98 -19.03
CA LEU A 82 3.11 4.45 -19.09
C LEU A 82 3.74 4.95 -20.38
N GLU A 83 4.85 4.36 -20.83
CA GLU A 83 5.48 4.69 -22.12
C GLU A 83 4.54 4.43 -23.31
N ARG A 84 3.77 3.36 -23.25
CA ARG A 84 2.78 3.05 -24.29
C ARG A 84 1.61 4.05 -24.28
N LEU A 85 1.19 4.51 -23.11
CA LEU A 85 0.10 5.49 -22.96
C LEU A 85 0.54 6.92 -23.30
N HIS A 86 1.83 7.22 -23.15
CA HIS A 86 2.42 8.55 -23.35
C HIS A 86 3.61 8.50 -24.34
N PRO A 87 3.37 8.27 -25.65
CA PRO A 87 4.45 8.17 -26.62
C PRO A 87 5.37 9.41 -26.61
N GLY A 88 6.68 9.18 -26.44
CA GLY A 88 7.68 10.26 -26.40
C GLY A 88 7.87 10.91 -25.03
N ILE A 89 7.28 10.35 -23.97
CA ILE A 89 7.56 10.75 -22.59
C ILE A 89 9.05 10.52 -22.27
N SER A 90 9.64 11.38 -21.45
CA SER A 90 11.03 11.20 -21.00
C SER A 90 11.14 10.12 -19.93
N ASP A 91 12.30 9.45 -19.83
CA ASP A 91 12.57 8.45 -18.77
C ASP A 91 12.37 9.04 -17.37
N HIS A 92 12.73 10.30 -17.18
CA HIS A 92 12.53 11.02 -15.93
C HIS A 92 11.03 11.14 -15.60
N ASP A 93 10.21 11.55 -16.56
CA ASP A 93 8.78 11.72 -16.36
C ASP A 93 8.08 10.36 -16.13
N VAL A 94 8.51 9.30 -16.84
CA VAL A 94 8.05 7.92 -16.59
C VAL A 94 8.35 7.53 -15.14
N HIS A 95 9.56 7.77 -14.67
CA HIS A 95 9.96 7.46 -13.29
C HIS A 95 9.09 8.21 -12.26
N VAL A 96 8.85 9.49 -12.46
CA VAL A 96 8.01 10.31 -11.58
C VAL A 96 6.55 9.83 -11.62
N LEU A 97 6.01 9.54 -12.80
CA LEU A 97 4.63 9.03 -12.94
C LEU A 97 4.47 7.65 -12.31
N ALA A 98 5.42 6.75 -12.55
CA ALA A 98 5.40 5.40 -11.99
C ALA A 98 5.39 5.45 -10.45
N SER A 99 6.22 6.30 -9.85
CA SER A 99 6.32 6.44 -8.40
C SER A 99 5.07 6.97 -7.68
N ARG A 100 4.04 7.35 -8.42
CA ARG A 100 2.70 7.66 -7.90
C ARG A 100 1.90 6.42 -7.51
N PHE A 101 2.29 5.26 -8.01
CA PHE A 101 1.58 4.01 -7.81
C PHE A 101 2.51 2.87 -7.38
N VAL A 102 3.70 2.79 -7.97
CA VAL A 102 4.71 1.77 -7.65
C VAL A 102 5.94 2.44 -7.05
N SER A 103 6.39 1.96 -5.90
CA SER A 103 7.63 2.45 -5.29
C SER A 103 8.84 2.02 -6.13
N PRO A 104 9.82 2.92 -6.37
CA PRO A 104 11.12 2.52 -6.91
C PRO A 104 11.75 1.42 -6.06
N VAL A 105 12.41 0.46 -6.70
CA VAL A 105 12.94 -0.75 -6.04
C VAL A 105 13.85 -0.43 -4.86
N GLU A 106 14.67 0.63 -4.99
CA GLU A 106 15.67 1.03 -3.99
C GLU A 106 15.05 1.49 -2.66
N VAL A 107 13.81 1.93 -2.69
CA VAL A 107 13.10 2.48 -1.52
C VAL A 107 11.76 1.79 -1.26
N ALA A 108 11.49 0.66 -1.95
CA ALA A 108 10.24 -0.05 -1.83
C ALA A 108 10.07 -0.69 -0.43
N PRO A 109 9.15 -0.21 0.42
CA PRO A 109 9.04 -0.68 1.79
C PRO A 109 8.49 -2.12 1.89
N HIS A 110 7.77 -2.61 0.87
CA HIS A 110 7.33 -4.00 0.78
C HIS A 110 8.50 -4.99 0.72
N VAL A 111 9.59 -4.63 0.03
CA VAL A 111 10.78 -5.48 -0.07
C VAL A 111 11.46 -5.66 1.29
N ALA A 112 11.32 -4.68 2.17
CA ALA A 112 11.81 -4.75 3.54
C ALA A 112 10.82 -5.42 4.53
N GLY A 113 9.61 -5.77 4.09
CA GLY A 113 8.52 -6.21 4.98
C GLY A 113 7.99 -5.10 5.90
N ALA A 114 8.21 -3.83 5.51
CA ALA A 114 7.86 -2.66 6.30
C ALA A 114 6.57 -1.97 5.83
N ALA A 115 5.92 -2.48 4.79
CA ALA A 115 4.63 -2.03 4.31
C ALA A 115 3.68 -3.19 4.07
N VAL A 116 2.39 -2.88 4.04
CA VAL A 116 1.32 -3.82 3.71
C VAL A 116 0.26 -3.12 2.87
N ASP A 117 -0.28 -3.84 1.87
CA ASP A 117 -1.52 -3.48 1.21
C ASP A 117 -2.67 -4.20 1.89
N LEU A 118 -3.72 -3.46 2.21
CA LEU A 118 -4.80 -4.01 3.01
C LEU A 118 -6.15 -3.37 2.70
N THR A 119 -7.21 -4.08 3.06
CA THR A 119 -8.59 -3.62 2.98
C THR A 119 -9.33 -3.93 4.27
N LEU A 120 -10.60 -3.53 4.33
CA LEU A 120 -11.53 -3.88 5.40
C LEU A 120 -12.46 -4.99 4.92
N ILE A 121 -12.72 -5.98 5.77
CA ILE A 121 -13.75 -6.99 5.53
C ILE A 121 -14.82 -6.93 6.62
N GLY A 122 -16.07 -7.02 6.18
CA GLY A 122 -17.25 -7.12 7.05
C GLY A 122 -17.91 -8.50 6.95
N ALA A 123 -19.09 -8.65 7.54
CA ALA A 123 -19.85 -9.90 7.54
C ALA A 123 -20.22 -10.43 6.14
N HIS A 124 -20.28 -9.55 5.14
CA HIS A 124 -20.69 -9.87 3.76
C HIS A 124 -19.55 -9.80 2.75
N GLY A 125 -18.32 -9.65 3.21
CA GLY A 125 -17.12 -9.54 2.36
C GLY A 125 -16.41 -8.19 2.48
N PRO A 126 -15.53 -7.86 1.50
CA PRO A 126 -14.80 -6.61 1.50
C PRO A 126 -15.72 -5.39 1.53
N LEU A 127 -15.34 -4.36 2.30
CA LEU A 127 -16.03 -3.07 2.30
C LEU A 127 -15.60 -2.26 1.08
N ASP A 128 -16.52 -1.42 0.58
CA ASP A 128 -16.23 -0.52 -0.54
C ASP A 128 -15.18 0.53 -0.12
N LEU A 129 -14.03 0.52 -0.78
CA LEU A 129 -12.99 1.54 -0.67
C LEU A 129 -12.88 2.41 -1.92
N GLY A 130 -13.81 2.26 -2.88
CA GLY A 130 -13.97 3.13 -4.05
C GLY A 130 -13.31 2.63 -5.33
N THR A 131 -12.39 1.67 -5.24
CA THR A 131 -11.75 1.02 -6.41
C THR A 131 -11.51 -0.45 -6.13
N PRO A 132 -11.36 -1.29 -7.18
CA PRO A 132 -10.71 -2.59 -7.02
C PRO A 132 -9.31 -2.42 -6.42
N ILE A 133 -8.83 -3.48 -5.75
CA ILE A 133 -7.43 -3.57 -5.32
C ILE A 133 -6.53 -3.50 -6.57
N ASP A 134 -5.37 -2.86 -6.43
CA ASP A 134 -4.36 -2.67 -7.49
C ASP A 134 -4.85 -1.87 -8.73
N ALA A 135 -5.97 -1.16 -8.62
CA ALA A 135 -6.39 -0.25 -9.68
C ALA A 135 -5.39 0.88 -9.87
N THR A 136 -4.83 1.01 -11.09
CA THR A 136 -3.89 2.10 -11.39
C THR A 136 -4.59 3.48 -11.45
N PRO A 137 -3.84 4.58 -11.33
CA PRO A 137 -4.38 5.93 -11.52
C PRO A 137 -5.10 6.10 -12.86
N GLU A 138 -4.58 5.51 -13.93
CA GLU A 138 -5.13 5.57 -15.27
C GLU A 138 -6.46 4.79 -15.38
N GLN A 139 -6.49 3.57 -14.84
CA GLN A 139 -7.69 2.71 -14.85
C GLN A 139 -8.82 3.26 -14.00
N SER A 140 -8.48 3.92 -12.88
CA SER A 140 -9.45 4.44 -11.90
C SER A 140 -9.78 5.93 -12.09
N ASN A 141 -9.19 6.61 -13.07
CA ASN A 141 -9.26 8.07 -13.20
C ASN A 141 -8.84 8.77 -11.88
N GLY A 142 -7.78 8.28 -11.26
CA GLY A 142 -7.25 8.78 -10.00
C GLY A 142 -8.07 8.43 -8.75
N ALA A 143 -9.13 7.62 -8.86
CA ALA A 143 -9.95 7.21 -7.71
C ALA A 143 -9.19 6.30 -6.73
N CYS A 144 -8.08 5.70 -7.14
CA CYS A 144 -7.20 4.91 -6.26
C CYS A 144 -6.48 5.76 -5.21
N PHE A 145 -6.22 7.03 -5.48
CA PHE A 145 -5.56 7.90 -4.51
C PHE A 145 -6.40 8.07 -3.24
N PHE A 146 -5.74 8.08 -2.08
CA PHE A 146 -6.42 8.12 -0.79
C PHE A 146 -7.41 9.29 -0.68
N ASP A 147 -7.01 10.50 -1.10
CA ASP A 147 -7.81 11.72 -1.02
C ASP A 147 -8.75 11.93 -2.22
N ALA A 148 -8.99 10.88 -3.04
CA ALA A 148 -9.86 11.00 -4.21
C ALA A 148 -11.28 11.47 -3.84
N THR A 149 -11.79 12.42 -4.61
CA THR A 149 -13.14 12.97 -4.42
C THR A 149 -14.20 12.32 -5.31
N ASN A 150 -13.76 11.60 -6.35
CA ASN A 150 -14.59 10.90 -7.34
C ASN A 150 -14.96 9.46 -6.92
N ILE A 151 -15.10 9.21 -5.62
CA ILE A 151 -15.55 7.95 -5.02
C ILE A 151 -16.84 8.17 -4.20
N SER A 152 -17.50 7.07 -3.85
CA SER A 152 -18.73 7.12 -3.05
C SER A 152 -18.51 7.74 -1.65
N ARG A 153 -19.58 8.21 -1.03
CA ARG A 153 -19.52 8.67 0.37
C ARG A 153 -19.15 7.51 1.31
N GLU A 154 -19.65 6.32 1.04
CA GLU A 154 -19.35 5.10 1.80
C GLU A 154 -17.86 4.78 1.71
N ALA A 155 -17.29 4.75 0.51
CA ALA A 155 -15.86 4.50 0.32
C ALA A 155 -14.98 5.51 1.07
N ARG A 156 -15.34 6.81 1.04
CA ARG A 156 -14.61 7.82 1.84
C ARG A 156 -14.69 7.55 3.33
N THR A 157 -15.86 7.15 3.83
CA THR A 157 -16.04 6.82 5.26
C THR A 157 -15.20 5.60 5.65
N ASN A 158 -15.18 4.58 4.81
CA ASN A 158 -14.39 3.37 5.05
C ASN A 158 -12.88 3.62 4.99
N ARG A 159 -12.42 4.47 4.03
CA ARG A 159 -11.01 4.91 3.99
C ARG A 159 -10.62 5.70 5.23
N ALA A 160 -11.47 6.61 5.69
CA ALA A 160 -11.23 7.38 6.91
C ALA A 160 -11.13 6.46 8.13
N LEU A 161 -12.08 5.51 8.30
CA LEU A 161 -12.01 4.53 9.37
C LEU A 161 -10.70 3.75 9.34
N LEU A 162 -10.29 3.26 8.16
CA LEU A 162 -9.04 2.50 7.99
C LEU A 162 -7.83 3.34 8.38
N ALA A 163 -7.73 4.57 7.88
CA ALA A 163 -6.62 5.48 8.19
C ALA A 163 -6.56 5.82 9.69
N ASP A 164 -7.70 6.07 10.32
CA ASP A 164 -7.79 6.41 11.74
C ASP A 164 -7.27 5.27 12.63
N VAL A 165 -7.71 4.03 12.40
CA VAL A 165 -7.27 2.89 13.22
C VAL A 165 -5.80 2.55 13.01
N LEU A 166 -5.30 2.64 11.77
CA LEU A 166 -3.89 2.40 11.45
C LEU A 166 -2.99 3.48 12.06
N SER A 167 -3.39 4.76 11.95
CA SER A 167 -2.68 5.88 12.55
C SER A 167 -2.64 5.78 14.07
N ALA A 168 -3.76 5.40 14.72
CA ALA A 168 -3.81 5.19 16.15
C ALA A 168 -2.87 4.07 16.63
N ALA A 169 -2.58 3.09 15.78
CA ALA A 169 -1.60 2.03 16.03
C ALA A 169 -0.15 2.41 15.62
N GLY A 170 0.06 3.65 15.15
CA GLY A 170 1.37 4.17 14.76
C GLY A 170 1.85 3.72 13.38
N LEU A 171 0.94 3.31 12.50
CA LEU A 171 1.18 3.10 11.09
C LEU A 171 0.89 4.38 10.30
N VAL A 172 1.56 4.57 9.18
CA VAL A 172 1.43 5.76 8.34
C VAL A 172 0.82 5.36 7.01
N ASN A 173 -0.20 6.09 6.56
CA ASN A 173 -0.75 5.91 5.23
C ASN A 173 0.20 6.49 4.17
N TYR A 174 0.43 5.74 3.09
CA TYR A 174 1.04 6.27 1.89
C TYR A 174 -0.05 6.97 1.07
N PRO A 175 0.05 8.28 0.81
CA PRO A 175 -1.09 9.08 0.34
C PRO A 175 -1.37 8.98 -1.17
N THR A 176 -0.59 8.19 -1.92
CA THR A 176 -0.80 7.98 -3.36
C THR A 176 -1.26 6.59 -3.67
#